data_61b0cad55c727f363fcdb091d29b7aec
#
_entry.id   61b0cad55c727f363fcdb091d29b7aec
#
_cell.length_a   1.000
_cell.length_b   1.000
_cell.length_c   1.000
_cell.angle_alpha   90.00
_cell.angle_beta   90.00
_cell.angle_gamma   90.00
#
_symmetry.space_group_name_H-M   'P 1'
#
loop_
_entity.id
_entity.type
_entity.pdbx_description
1 polymer ?
#
loop_
_entity_poly.entity_id
_entity_poly.type
_entity_poly.pdbx_seq_one_letter_code
_entity_poly.pdbx_strand_id
1 'polypeptide(L)'
;SSCSDLRGLKAFAGVESVAKAPLHKAIERSEGRVLAALSLRRDFAKTSTKKLDAFDRGTMEDGYMRGIFQMYGAESTGRWAGRRVQPQNFPRPTCGQEEIERRIDEHDFGSLAGAADCLRGMIAAPEGQKLVAGDFSSVEARGLAWMAGQENKLKLFRKGADVYVHAAADIYGHTVEITKERRQVGKVAELALGYQGAKGAFNAMAAGYGVQMKDAQ
;
A
#
# COMPACT_ATOMS: atom_id res chain seq x y z
N SER A 1 22.81 -10.07 -20.29
CA SER A 1 22.09 -10.79 -19.23
C SER A 1 20.71 -10.19 -19.07
N SER A 2 19.70 -11.04 -19.01
CA SER A 2 18.30 -10.65 -18.90
C SER A 2 18.02 -10.14 -17.49
N CYS A 3 17.12 -9.15 -17.31
CA CYS A 3 16.66 -8.67 -16.00
C CYS A 3 15.98 -9.76 -15.17
N SER A 4 15.72 -10.92 -15.72
CA SER A 4 15.21 -12.12 -15.05
C SER A 4 16.35 -12.97 -14.43
N ASP A 5 17.61 -12.80 -14.86
CA ASP A 5 18.75 -13.45 -14.24
C ASP A 5 19.16 -12.74 -12.95
N LEU A 6 18.57 -13.19 -11.85
CA LEU A 6 18.83 -12.61 -10.54
C LEU A 6 20.26 -12.87 -10.03
N ARG A 7 20.90 -13.97 -10.43
CA ARG A 7 22.27 -14.30 -10.02
C ARG A 7 23.25 -13.37 -10.72
N GLY A 8 23.12 -13.24 -12.04
CA GLY A 8 23.95 -12.33 -12.83
C GLY A 8 23.77 -10.87 -12.41
N LEU A 9 22.54 -10.44 -12.12
CA LEU A 9 22.28 -9.08 -11.63
C LEU A 9 22.93 -8.82 -10.26
N LYS A 10 22.82 -9.75 -9.32
CA LYS A 10 23.46 -9.64 -7.99
C LYS A 10 24.97 -9.53 -8.12
N ALA A 11 25.60 -10.40 -8.92
CA ALA A 11 27.03 -10.37 -9.16
C ALA A 11 27.47 -9.07 -9.83
N PHE A 12 26.73 -8.60 -10.84
CA PHE A 12 27.02 -7.35 -11.54
C PHE A 12 26.90 -6.11 -10.64
N ALA A 13 25.92 -6.08 -9.75
CA ALA A 13 25.67 -4.96 -8.85
C ALA A 13 26.41 -5.07 -7.51
N GLY A 14 27.08 -6.18 -7.21
CA GLY A 14 27.76 -6.40 -5.93
C GLY A 14 26.81 -6.45 -4.74
N VAL A 15 25.57 -6.95 -4.93
CA VAL A 15 24.54 -6.97 -3.88
C VAL A 15 24.14 -8.41 -3.52
N GLU A 16 23.96 -8.66 -2.23
CA GLU A 16 23.55 -9.98 -1.74
C GLU A 16 22.05 -10.26 -2.01
N SER A 17 21.23 -9.20 -2.01
CA SER A 17 19.79 -9.31 -2.15
C SER A 17 19.20 -8.23 -3.04
N VAL A 18 18.24 -8.61 -3.87
CA VAL A 18 17.39 -7.71 -4.68
C VAL A 18 15.93 -7.70 -4.20
N ALA A 19 15.68 -8.07 -2.94
CA ALA A 19 14.39 -7.86 -2.28
C ALA A 19 14.13 -6.36 -2.08
N LYS A 20 12.86 -5.98 -1.88
CA LYS A 20 12.40 -4.58 -1.94
C LYS A 20 13.27 -3.60 -1.10
N ALA A 21 13.50 -3.88 0.16
CA ALA A 21 14.25 -2.97 1.04
C ALA A 21 15.76 -2.92 0.73
N PRO A 22 16.50 -4.07 0.59
CA PRO A 22 17.88 -4.05 0.14
C PRO A 22 18.07 -3.41 -1.24
N LEU A 23 17.14 -3.62 -2.18
CA LEU A 23 17.20 -3.05 -3.51
C LEU A 23 17.12 -1.51 -3.48
N HIS A 24 16.24 -0.92 -2.66
CA HIS A 24 16.17 0.53 -2.47
C HIS A 24 17.50 1.10 -1.98
N LYS A 25 18.07 0.51 -0.93
CA LYS A 25 19.36 0.95 -0.38
C LYS A 25 20.51 0.80 -1.39
N ALA A 26 20.47 -0.25 -2.21
CA ALA A 26 21.46 -0.45 -3.25
C ALA A 26 21.35 0.61 -4.36
N ILE A 27 20.13 0.96 -4.78
CA ILE A 27 19.87 2.01 -5.76
C ILE A 27 20.41 3.38 -5.29
N GLU A 28 20.19 3.74 -4.02
CA GLU A 28 20.65 5.00 -3.42
C GLU A 28 22.19 5.15 -3.42
N ARG A 29 22.91 4.03 -3.46
CA ARG A 29 24.38 3.98 -3.39
C ARG A 29 25.04 3.68 -4.73
N SER A 30 24.26 3.50 -5.78
CA SER A 30 24.73 3.06 -7.08
C SER A 30 24.71 4.19 -8.11
N GLU A 31 25.61 4.11 -9.07
CA GLU A 31 25.71 5.06 -10.18
C GLU A 31 25.82 4.34 -11.53
N GLY A 32 25.66 5.09 -12.61
CA GLY A 32 25.88 4.62 -13.98
C GLY A 32 25.08 3.35 -14.34
N ARG A 33 25.75 2.36 -14.91
CA ARG A 33 25.12 1.12 -15.41
C ARG A 33 24.52 0.26 -14.28
N VAL A 34 25.09 0.29 -13.08
CA VAL A 34 24.57 -0.45 -11.93
C VAL A 34 23.25 0.16 -11.47
N LEU A 35 23.20 1.48 -11.33
CA LEU A 35 21.98 2.22 -11.03
C LEU A 35 20.87 1.91 -12.05
N ALA A 36 21.19 1.98 -13.34
CA ALA A 36 20.23 1.67 -14.41
C ALA A 36 19.70 0.23 -14.31
N ALA A 37 20.57 -0.76 -14.09
CA ALA A 37 20.17 -2.16 -13.98
C ALA A 37 19.31 -2.44 -12.75
N LEU A 38 19.65 -1.87 -11.58
CA LEU A 38 18.87 -2.03 -10.36
C LEU A 38 17.52 -1.29 -10.44
N SER A 39 17.50 -0.12 -11.09
CA SER A 39 16.27 0.64 -11.32
C SER A 39 15.32 -0.11 -12.26
N LEU A 40 15.81 -0.66 -13.36
CA LEU A 40 15.05 -1.54 -14.24
C LEU A 40 14.50 -2.75 -13.47
N ARG A 41 15.33 -3.40 -12.64
CA ARG A 41 14.87 -4.51 -11.80
C ARG A 41 13.75 -4.10 -10.85
N ARG A 42 13.86 -2.93 -10.19
CA ARG A 42 12.80 -2.37 -9.34
C ARG A 42 11.50 -2.21 -10.12
N ASP A 43 11.58 -1.66 -11.32
CA ASP A 43 10.39 -1.34 -12.12
C ASP A 43 9.74 -2.62 -12.69
N PHE A 44 10.52 -3.58 -13.15
CA PHE A 44 10.01 -4.90 -13.55
C PHE A 44 9.49 -5.75 -12.38
N ALA A 45 9.96 -5.51 -11.16
CA ALA A 45 9.48 -6.23 -9.99
C ALA A 45 8.15 -5.67 -9.44
N LYS A 46 7.67 -4.53 -9.96
CA LYS A 46 6.37 -3.99 -9.58
C LYS A 46 5.28 -4.98 -9.98
N THR A 47 4.64 -5.55 -8.98
CA THR A 47 3.51 -6.50 -9.16
C THR A 47 2.32 -5.88 -9.89
N SER A 48 2.26 -4.55 -9.97
CA SER A 48 1.20 -3.83 -10.67
C SER A 48 1.16 -4.13 -12.17
N THR A 49 2.31 -4.29 -12.84
CA THR A 49 2.34 -4.60 -14.28
C THR A 49 1.88 -6.01 -14.62
N LYS A 50 2.13 -6.98 -13.72
CA LYS A 50 1.62 -8.36 -13.88
C LYS A 50 0.10 -8.45 -13.79
N LYS A 51 -0.54 -7.41 -13.26
CA LYS A 51 -2.00 -7.36 -13.19
C LYS A 51 -2.64 -7.08 -14.53
N LEU A 52 -1.94 -6.39 -15.44
CA LEU A 52 -2.41 -6.18 -16.82
C LEU A 52 -2.51 -7.52 -17.55
N ASP A 53 -1.49 -8.39 -17.44
CA ASP A 53 -1.58 -9.76 -17.98
C ASP A 53 -2.73 -10.56 -17.35
N ALA A 54 -2.99 -10.35 -16.06
CA ALA A 54 -4.08 -11.04 -15.37
C ALA A 54 -5.46 -10.51 -15.79
N PHE A 55 -5.57 -9.23 -16.16
CA PHE A 55 -6.77 -8.67 -16.78
C PHE A 55 -7.01 -9.30 -18.14
N ASP A 56 -6.00 -9.27 -19.01
CA ASP A 56 -6.08 -9.82 -20.35
C ASP A 56 -6.53 -11.29 -20.36
N ARG A 57 -5.88 -12.12 -19.54
CA ARG A 57 -6.19 -13.56 -19.45
C ARG A 57 -7.46 -13.90 -18.67
N GLY A 58 -7.95 -12.99 -17.85
CA GLY A 58 -9.06 -13.24 -16.93
C GLY A 58 -10.37 -12.63 -17.35
N THR A 59 -10.35 -11.64 -18.24
CA THR A 59 -11.55 -11.02 -18.79
C THR A 59 -12.18 -11.95 -19.83
N MET A 60 -13.47 -12.19 -19.68
CA MET A 60 -14.26 -13.01 -20.58
C MET A 60 -14.71 -12.18 -21.79
N GLU A 61 -15.25 -12.84 -22.82
CA GLU A 61 -15.75 -12.19 -24.04
C GLU A 61 -16.84 -11.14 -23.78
N ASP A 62 -17.57 -11.28 -22.68
CA ASP A 62 -18.59 -10.32 -22.23
C ASP A 62 -18.02 -9.14 -21.42
N GLY A 63 -16.70 -9.00 -21.34
CA GLY A 63 -16.02 -7.93 -20.61
C GLY A 63 -15.96 -8.12 -19.09
N TYR A 64 -16.53 -9.18 -18.55
CA TYR A 64 -16.52 -9.46 -17.11
C TYR A 64 -15.36 -10.35 -16.69
N MET A 65 -14.89 -10.11 -15.47
CA MET A 65 -13.97 -11.04 -14.79
C MET A 65 -14.64 -11.65 -13.58
N ARG A 66 -14.79 -12.97 -13.58
CA ARG A 66 -15.50 -13.74 -12.53
C ARG A 66 -14.53 -14.57 -11.70
N GLY A 67 -14.97 -14.94 -10.47
CA GLY A 67 -14.18 -15.79 -9.57
C GLY A 67 -12.91 -15.11 -9.04
N ILE A 68 -12.90 -13.76 -8.91
CA ILE A 68 -11.75 -12.98 -8.46
C ILE A 68 -11.71 -12.82 -6.94
N PHE A 69 -12.72 -13.26 -6.21
CA PHE A 69 -12.78 -13.24 -4.75
C PHE A 69 -13.12 -14.62 -4.20
N GLN A 70 -12.47 -14.95 -3.09
CA GLN A 70 -12.74 -16.16 -2.33
C GLN A 70 -13.12 -15.77 -0.90
N MET A 71 -14.31 -16.19 -0.48
CA MET A 71 -14.74 -16.06 0.91
C MET A 71 -13.84 -16.93 1.79
N TYR A 72 -13.46 -16.38 2.95
CA TYR A 72 -12.55 -17.03 3.91
C TYR A 72 -11.22 -17.50 3.29
N GLY A 73 -10.75 -16.80 2.25
CA GLY A 73 -9.56 -17.19 1.49
C GLY A 73 -8.24 -16.86 2.17
N ALA A 74 -8.25 -16.04 3.23
CA ALA A 74 -7.11 -15.75 4.09
C ALA A 74 -7.28 -16.53 5.40
N GLU A 75 -6.74 -17.75 5.45
CA GLU A 75 -6.96 -18.73 6.53
C GLU A 75 -6.68 -18.18 7.93
N SER A 76 -5.59 -17.41 8.10
CA SER A 76 -5.19 -16.87 9.40
C SER A 76 -6.12 -15.78 9.95
N THR A 77 -6.87 -15.10 9.09
CA THR A 77 -7.69 -13.92 9.47
C THR A 77 -9.16 -14.06 9.13
N GLY A 78 -9.55 -15.10 8.38
CA GLY A 78 -10.91 -15.28 7.89
C GLY A 78 -11.38 -14.24 6.87
N ARG A 79 -10.49 -13.38 6.39
CA ARG A 79 -10.83 -12.32 5.41
C ARG A 79 -11.06 -12.89 4.02
N TRP A 80 -11.81 -12.17 3.21
CA TRP A 80 -11.87 -12.42 1.78
C TRP A 80 -10.48 -12.32 1.15
N ALA A 81 -10.12 -13.26 0.31
CA ALA A 81 -8.89 -13.18 -0.48
C ALA A 81 -9.19 -12.89 -1.93
N GLY A 82 -8.40 -12.01 -2.54
CA GLY A 82 -8.43 -11.80 -3.98
C GLY A 82 -7.72 -12.93 -4.71
N ARG A 83 -8.24 -13.27 -5.86
CA ARG A 83 -7.65 -14.20 -6.82
C ARG A 83 -7.34 -13.45 -8.12
N ARG A 84 -6.48 -14.00 -8.94
CA ARG A 84 -6.08 -13.42 -10.24
C ARG A 84 -5.57 -11.97 -10.08
N VAL A 85 -6.38 -10.97 -10.44
CA VAL A 85 -5.98 -9.55 -10.43
C VAL A 85 -5.89 -8.94 -9.03
N GLN A 86 -6.62 -9.47 -8.05
CA GLN A 86 -6.64 -8.97 -6.67
C GLN A 86 -6.91 -7.46 -6.59
N PRO A 87 -8.12 -6.96 -6.90
CA PRO A 87 -8.42 -5.53 -6.99
C PRO A 87 -8.15 -4.76 -5.69
N GLN A 88 -8.32 -5.39 -4.53
CA GLN A 88 -8.04 -4.80 -3.21
C GLN A 88 -6.57 -4.37 -3.02
N ASN A 89 -5.66 -4.96 -3.81
CA ASN A 89 -4.23 -4.68 -3.77
C ASN A 89 -3.76 -3.74 -4.90
N PHE A 90 -4.67 -3.10 -5.60
CA PHE A 90 -4.29 -2.10 -6.60
C PHE A 90 -3.67 -0.89 -5.94
N PRO A 91 -2.61 -0.31 -6.51
CA PRO A 91 -2.02 0.92 -6.01
C PRO A 91 -3.07 2.04 -6.00
N ARG A 92 -2.87 3.01 -5.13
CA ARG A 92 -3.63 4.25 -5.20
C ARG A 92 -3.06 5.07 -6.35
N PRO A 93 -3.92 5.67 -7.21
CA PRO A 93 -3.46 6.57 -8.25
C PRO A 93 -2.69 7.76 -7.67
N THR A 94 -1.70 8.23 -8.40
CA THR A 94 -0.93 9.44 -8.08
C THR A 94 -1.42 10.66 -8.86
N CYS A 95 -2.25 10.46 -9.89
CA CYS A 95 -2.89 11.50 -10.69
C CYS A 95 -4.41 11.57 -10.46
N GLY A 96 -5.02 12.65 -10.93
CA GLY A 96 -6.47 12.87 -10.85
C GLY A 96 -7.27 11.95 -11.77
N GLN A 97 -8.59 11.90 -11.53
CA GLN A 97 -9.53 11.05 -12.27
C GLN A 97 -9.54 11.39 -13.78
N GLU A 98 -9.57 12.65 -14.14
CA GLU A 98 -9.58 13.12 -15.53
C GLU A 98 -8.35 12.63 -16.32
N GLU A 99 -7.18 12.66 -15.68
CA GLU A 99 -5.95 12.17 -16.30
C GLU A 99 -5.96 10.64 -16.47
N ILE A 100 -6.56 9.91 -15.54
CA ILE A 100 -6.73 8.46 -15.66
C ILE A 100 -7.63 8.13 -16.84
N GLU A 101 -8.77 8.79 -16.95
CA GLU A 101 -9.72 8.62 -18.05
C GLU A 101 -9.06 8.93 -19.39
N ARG A 102 -8.39 10.08 -19.49
CA ARG A 102 -7.64 10.44 -20.72
C ARG A 102 -6.63 9.36 -21.13
N ARG A 103 -5.82 8.86 -20.17
CA ARG A 103 -4.82 7.81 -20.46
C ARG A 103 -5.44 6.51 -20.93
N ILE A 104 -6.59 6.15 -20.41
CA ILE A 104 -7.32 4.94 -20.81
C ILE A 104 -7.89 5.14 -22.22
N ASP A 105 -8.53 6.26 -22.49
CA ASP A 105 -9.19 6.56 -23.77
C ASP A 105 -8.18 6.74 -24.91
N GLU A 106 -7.07 7.42 -24.65
CA GLU A 106 -6.00 7.65 -25.63
C GLU A 106 -5.03 6.46 -25.76
N HIS A 107 -5.14 5.43 -24.90
CA HIS A 107 -4.22 4.30 -24.81
C HIS A 107 -2.76 4.73 -24.57
N ASP A 108 -2.57 5.91 -23.96
CA ASP A 108 -1.25 6.48 -23.67
C ASP A 108 -1.00 6.51 -22.15
N PHE A 109 -0.30 5.52 -21.66
CA PHE A 109 0.06 5.41 -20.25
C PHE A 109 1.38 6.10 -19.89
N GLY A 110 2.15 6.56 -20.87
CA GLY A 110 3.43 7.24 -20.73
C GLY A 110 4.52 6.40 -20.06
N SER A 111 4.19 5.60 -19.06
CA SER A 111 5.13 4.78 -18.30
C SER A 111 4.45 3.61 -17.58
N LEU A 112 5.25 2.66 -17.07
CA LEU A 112 4.74 1.59 -16.19
C LEU A 112 4.07 2.12 -14.92
N ALA A 113 4.49 3.26 -14.41
CA ALA A 113 3.85 3.91 -13.28
C ALA A 113 2.49 4.50 -13.68
N GLY A 114 2.39 5.13 -14.84
CA GLY A 114 1.14 5.61 -15.41
C GLY A 114 0.13 4.49 -15.66
N ALA A 115 0.59 3.36 -16.21
CA ALA A 115 -0.25 2.17 -16.37
C ALA A 115 -0.73 1.62 -15.01
N ALA A 116 0.11 1.66 -13.97
CA ALA A 116 -0.28 1.24 -12.63
C ALA A 116 -1.34 2.17 -12.01
N ASP A 117 -1.28 3.46 -12.27
CA ASP A 117 -2.28 4.44 -11.83
C ASP A 117 -3.65 4.17 -12.46
N CYS A 118 -3.69 3.67 -13.69
CA CYS A 118 -4.93 3.39 -14.42
C CYS A 118 -5.63 2.09 -13.98
N LEU A 119 -4.97 1.18 -13.22
CA LEU A 119 -5.55 -0.13 -12.85
C LEU A 119 -6.92 -0.04 -12.18
N ARG A 120 -7.18 0.96 -11.34
CA ARG A 120 -8.48 1.16 -10.70
C ARG A 120 -9.52 1.70 -11.66
N GLY A 121 -9.12 2.58 -12.58
CA GLY A 121 -9.97 3.15 -13.61
C GLY A 121 -10.44 2.13 -14.66
N MET A 122 -9.72 1.00 -14.80
CA MET A 122 -10.14 -0.10 -15.68
C MET A 122 -11.34 -0.91 -15.14
N ILE A 123 -11.76 -0.66 -13.87
CA ILE A 123 -12.93 -1.31 -13.30
C ILE A 123 -14.12 -0.38 -13.49
N ALA A 124 -15.04 -0.77 -14.36
CA ALA A 124 -16.23 0.00 -14.66
C ALA A 124 -17.51 -0.76 -14.25
N ALA A 125 -18.56 -0.01 -13.97
CA ALA A 125 -19.90 -0.59 -13.87
C ALA A 125 -20.44 -0.89 -15.26
N PRO A 126 -21.26 -1.93 -15.43
CA PRO A 126 -22.01 -2.13 -16.67
C PRO A 126 -22.87 -0.91 -17.00
N GLU A 127 -23.27 -0.79 -18.27
CA GLU A 127 -24.17 0.26 -18.72
C GLU A 127 -25.47 0.29 -17.87
N GLY A 128 -25.87 1.49 -17.45
CA GLY A 128 -27.05 1.70 -16.60
C GLY A 128 -26.84 1.34 -15.12
N GLN A 129 -25.64 0.92 -14.71
CA GLN A 129 -25.31 0.58 -13.32
C GLN A 129 -24.27 1.54 -12.73
N LYS A 130 -24.10 1.48 -11.42
CA LYS A 130 -23.08 2.26 -10.69
C LYS A 130 -22.35 1.36 -9.71
N LEU A 131 -21.04 1.56 -9.58
CA LEU A 131 -20.25 0.98 -8.49
C LEU A 131 -20.43 1.87 -7.25
N VAL A 132 -20.81 1.25 -6.14
CA VAL A 132 -20.88 1.91 -4.82
C VAL A 132 -19.84 1.25 -3.93
N ALA A 133 -18.90 2.04 -3.41
CA ALA A 133 -17.87 1.56 -2.50
C ALA A 133 -18.10 2.16 -1.11
N GLY A 134 -18.05 1.32 -0.07
CA GLY A 134 -18.12 1.72 1.33
C GLY A 134 -17.13 0.96 2.16
N ASP A 135 -16.54 1.63 3.14
CA ASP A 135 -15.60 1.04 4.09
C ASP A 135 -15.90 1.50 5.50
N PHE A 136 -15.74 0.60 6.47
CA PHE A 136 -15.90 0.94 7.88
C PHE A 136 -14.67 1.68 8.38
N SER A 137 -14.84 2.96 8.71
CA SER A 137 -13.74 3.79 9.21
C SER A 137 -13.14 3.21 10.49
N SER A 138 -11.85 2.86 10.43
CA SER A 138 -11.04 2.39 11.57
C SER A 138 -11.68 1.23 12.35
N VAL A 139 -12.35 0.29 11.67
CA VAL A 139 -13.11 -0.80 12.32
C VAL A 139 -12.27 -1.62 13.28
N GLU A 140 -11.02 -1.92 12.94
CA GLU A 140 -10.12 -2.70 13.79
C GLU A 140 -9.76 -1.95 15.08
N ALA A 141 -9.42 -0.66 14.98
CA ALA A 141 -9.12 0.18 16.14
C ALA A 141 -10.35 0.38 17.05
N ARG A 142 -11.54 0.47 16.46
CA ARG A 142 -12.81 0.53 17.23
C ARG A 142 -13.09 -0.78 17.95
N GLY A 143 -12.94 -1.91 17.27
CA GLY A 143 -13.13 -3.24 17.84
C GLY A 143 -12.13 -3.52 18.96
N LEU A 144 -10.86 -3.16 18.76
CA LEU A 144 -9.82 -3.30 19.78
C LEU A 144 -10.13 -2.44 21.02
N ALA A 145 -10.48 -1.17 20.82
CA ALA A 145 -10.85 -0.28 21.92
C ALA A 145 -12.08 -0.78 22.71
N TRP A 146 -13.05 -1.35 22.02
CA TRP A 146 -14.22 -1.95 22.64
C TRP A 146 -13.86 -3.19 23.46
N MET A 147 -13.10 -4.12 22.90
CA MET A 147 -12.65 -5.33 23.61
C MET A 147 -11.76 -5.02 24.82
N ALA A 148 -10.92 -3.98 24.70
CA ALA A 148 -10.04 -3.55 25.78
C ALA A 148 -10.72 -2.63 26.82
N GLY A 149 -12.00 -2.30 26.68
CA GLY A 149 -12.71 -1.39 27.58
C GLY A 149 -12.17 0.05 27.57
N GLN A 150 -11.55 0.50 26.48
CA GLN A 150 -10.97 1.84 26.35
C GLN A 150 -12.04 2.91 26.03
N GLU A 151 -12.86 3.24 27.05
CA GLU A 151 -13.97 4.19 26.90
C GLU A 151 -13.55 5.57 26.39
N ASN A 152 -12.37 6.06 26.78
CA ASN A 152 -11.88 7.35 26.29
C ASN A 152 -11.67 7.32 24.77
N LYS A 153 -11.09 6.26 24.22
CA LYS A 153 -10.90 6.08 22.79
C LYS A 153 -12.24 5.90 22.07
N LEU A 154 -13.17 5.15 22.64
CA LEU A 154 -14.52 5.00 22.09
C LEU A 154 -15.27 6.34 22.03
N LYS A 155 -15.12 7.20 23.06
CA LYS A 155 -15.66 8.57 23.05
C LYS A 155 -15.09 9.42 21.92
N LEU A 156 -13.79 9.30 21.61
CA LEU A 156 -13.16 10.00 20.48
C LEU A 156 -13.79 9.55 19.15
N PHE A 157 -13.96 8.25 18.96
CA PHE A 157 -14.62 7.72 17.76
C PHE A 157 -16.07 8.19 17.63
N ARG A 158 -16.85 8.24 18.73
CA ARG A 158 -18.24 8.74 18.73
C ARG A 158 -18.32 10.22 18.36
N LYS A 159 -17.31 11.01 18.73
CA LYS A 159 -17.19 12.44 18.39
C LYS A 159 -16.64 12.69 16.96
N GLY A 160 -16.27 11.66 16.22
CA GLY A 160 -15.61 11.82 14.94
C GLY A 160 -14.20 12.42 15.01
N ALA A 161 -13.56 12.38 16.19
CA ALA A 161 -12.22 12.93 16.41
C ALA A 161 -11.15 12.08 15.72
N ASP A 162 -10.06 12.73 15.34
CA ASP A 162 -8.91 12.07 14.72
C ASP A 162 -8.07 11.37 15.81
N VAL A 163 -8.24 10.06 15.92
CA VAL A 163 -7.53 9.23 16.93
C VAL A 163 -6.00 9.26 16.75
N TYR A 164 -5.51 9.52 15.53
CA TYR A 164 -4.07 9.62 15.28
C TYR A 164 -3.47 10.92 15.83
N VAL A 165 -4.24 12.00 15.80
CA VAL A 165 -3.87 13.27 16.45
C VAL A 165 -3.82 13.07 17.97
N HIS A 166 -4.80 12.38 18.54
CA HIS A 166 -4.80 12.09 19.98
C HIS A 166 -3.63 11.17 20.37
N ALA A 167 -3.37 10.10 19.61
CA ALA A 167 -2.22 9.24 19.88
C ALA A 167 -0.88 10.00 19.77
N ALA A 168 -0.77 10.94 18.84
CA ALA A 168 0.39 11.82 18.76
C ALA A 168 0.49 12.76 19.97
N ALA A 169 -0.64 13.32 20.44
CA ALA A 169 -0.67 14.17 21.63
C ALA A 169 -0.27 13.40 22.90
N ASP A 170 -0.65 12.13 23.01
CA ASP A 170 -0.20 11.26 24.10
C ASP A 170 1.32 11.02 24.09
N ILE A 171 1.94 10.99 22.90
CA ILE A 171 3.38 10.80 22.72
C ILE A 171 4.17 12.10 22.96
N TYR A 172 3.71 13.21 22.35
CA TYR A 172 4.46 14.48 22.33
C TYR A 172 4.03 15.48 23.41
N GLY A 173 2.92 15.22 24.07
CA GLY A 173 2.28 16.11 25.04
C GLY A 173 1.10 16.88 24.46
N HIS A 174 0.05 17.04 25.26
CA HIS A 174 -1.22 17.68 24.84
C HIS A 174 -1.13 19.19 24.61
N THR A 175 -0.05 19.83 25.06
CA THR A 175 0.21 21.26 24.83
C THR A 175 0.98 21.53 23.56
N VAL A 176 1.43 20.48 22.87
CA VAL A 176 2.26 20.58 21.67
C VAL A 176 1.37 20.54 20.43
N GLU A 177 1.62 21.44 19.47
CA GLU A 177 0.93 21.42 18.20
C GLU A 177 1.23 20.12 17.43
N ILE A 178 0.18 19.42 16.98
CA ILE A 178 0.32 18.18 16.23
C ILE A 178 0.36 18.49 14.72
N THR A 179 1.58 18.57 14.19
CA THR A 179 1.83 18.72 12.75
C THR A 179 1.46 17.43 11.99
N LYS A 180 1.48 17.49 10.65
CA LYS A 180 1.23 16.29 9.80
C LYS A 180 2.23 15.16 10.08
N GLU A 181 3.49 15.50 10.32
CA GLU A 181 4.56 14.55 10.64
C GLU A 181 4.31 13.87 12.00
N ARG A 182 3.96 14.64 13.03
CA ARG A 182 3.62 14.11 14.35
C ARG A 182 2.37 13.24 14.30
N ARG A 183 1.34 13.68 13.58
CA ARG A 183 0.16 12.85 13.34
C ARG A 183 0.50 11.53 12.66
N GLN A 184 1.49 11.51 11.76
CA GLN A 184 1.94 10.29 11.11
C GLN A 184 2.61 9.32 12.11
N VAL A 185 3.34 9.84 13.09
CA VAL A 185 3.87 9.03 14.21
C VAL A 185 2.73 8.42 15.04
N GLY A 186 1.72 9.21 15.40
CA GLY A 186 0.52 8.72 16.09
C GLY A 186 -0.20 7.63 15.31
N LYS A 187 -0.29 7.77 13.97
CA LYS A 187 -0.85 6.73 13.11
C LYS A 187 -0.04 5.44 13.16
N VAL A 188 1.28 5.54 13.08
CA VAL A 188 2.18 4.37 13.16
C VAL A 188 2.04 3.69 14.53
N ALA A 189 2.03 4.45 15.62
CA ALA A 189 1.86 3.93 16.98
C ALA A 189 0.52 3.17 17.10
N GLU A 190 -0.57 3.78 16.70
CA GLU A 190 -1.90 3.18 16.75
C GLU A 190 -1.98 1.86 15.97
N LEU A 191 -1.43 1.82 14.77
CA LEU A 191 -1.48 0.64 13.93
C LEU A 191 -0.49 -0.45 14.37
N ALA A 192 0.74 -0.08 14.75
CA ALA A 192 1.77 -1.06 15.13
C ALA A 192 1.47 -1.71 16.49
N LEU A 193 1.06 -0.92 17.47
CA LEU A 193 0.79 -1.40 18.82
C LEU A 193 -0.56 -2.11 18.93
N GLY A 194 -1.52 -1.74 18.09
CA GLY A 194 -2.84 -2.36 18.04
C GLY A 194 -2.85 -3.85 17.74
N TYR A 195 -1.79 -4.37 17.10
CA TYR A 195 -1.64 -5.79 16.79
C TYR A 195 -0.62 -6.49 17.70
N GLN A 196 -0.55 -6.10 18.95
CA GLN A 196 0.43 -6.63 19.93
C GLN A 196 1.89 -6.39 19.51
N GLY A 197 2.11 -5.42 18.66
CA GLY A 197 3.46 -5.02 18.26
C GLY A 197 4.19 -4.32 19.40
N ALA A 198 5.50 -4.53 19.48
CA ALA A 198 6.39 -3.79 20.36
C ALA A 198 7.29 -2.85 19.55
N LYS A 199 8.36 -2.32 20.16
CA LYS A 199 9.33 -1.40 19.53
C LYS A 199 9.77 -1.85 18.10
N GLY A 200 10.00 -3.16 17.90
CA GLY A 200 10.40 -3.70 16.59
C GLY A 200 9.32 -3.52 15.51
N ALA A 201 8.05 -3.79 15.83
CA ALA A 201 6.93 -3.60 14.91
C ALA A 201 6.70 -2.12 14.61
N PHE A 202 6.81 -1.26 15.63
CA PHE A 202 6.74 0.19 15.47
C PHE A 202 7.82 0.69 14.50
N ASN A 203 9.08 0.35 14.73
CA ASN A 203 10.21 0.78 13.90
C ASN A 203 10.08 0.28 12.45
N ALA A 204 9.67 -0.98 12.25
CA ALA A 204 9.46 -1.54 10.92
C ALA A 204 8.34 -0.81 10.15
N MET A 205 7.25 -0.49 10.83
CA MET A 205 6.14 0.27 10.24
C MET A 205 6.51 1.72 10.01
N ALA A 206 7.20 2.38 10.95
CA ALA A 206 7.68 3.75 10.83
C ALA A 206 8.57 3.93 9.61
N ALA A 207 9.52 3.02 9.39
CA ALA A 207 10.37 3.02 8.19
C ALA A 207 9.55 2.91 6.89
N GLY A 208 8.49 2.10 6.87
CA GLY A 208 7.58 1.97 5.73
C GLY A 208 6.79 3.25 5.42
N TYR A 209 6.59 4.11 6.40
CA TYR A 209 5.92 5.41 6.27
C TYR A 209 6.89 6.60 6.18
N GLY A 210 8.21 6.35 6.10
CA GLY A 210 9.22 7.42 6.05
C GLY A 210 9.39 8.18 7.37
N VAL A 211 8.93 7.61 8.48
CA VAL A 211 9.08 8.20 9.83
C VAL A 211 10.38 7.72 10.43
N GLN A 212 11.27 8.66 10.79
CA GLN A 212 12.50 8.38 11.53
C GLN A 212 12.33 8.84 12.97
N MET A 213 12.45 7.91 13.91
CA MET A 213 12.51 8.21 15.33
C MET A 213 13.95 8.14 15.81
N LYS A 214 14.41 9.13 16.57
CA LYS A 214 15.68 9.02 17.30
C LYS A 214 15.48 8.07 18.47
N ASP A 215 16.47 7.23 18.74
CA ASP A 215 16.40 6.16 19.77
C ASP A 215 16.14 6.62 21.22
N ALA A 216 15.99 7.92 21.45
CA ALA A 216 15.81 8.54 22.77
C ALA A 216 14.41 9.14 23.01
N GLN A 217 13.43 8.81 22.17
CA GLN A 217 12.02 9.26 22.36
C GLN A 217 11.09 8.09 22.66
#